data_6a7e1f8fd78866a642624adee4779d42
#
_entry.id   6a7e1f8fd78866a642624adee4779d42
#
_cell.length_a   1.000
_cell.length_b   1.000
_cell.length_c   1.000
_cell.angle_alpha   90.00
_cell.angle_beta   90.00
_cell.angle_gamma   90.00
#
_symmetry.space_group_name_H-M   'P 1'
#
loop_
_entity.id
_entity.type
_entity.pdbx_description
1 polymer ?
#
loop_
_entity_poly.entity_id
_entity_poly.type
_entity_poly.pdbx_seq_one_letter_code
_entity_poly.pdbx_strand_id
1 'polypeptide(L)'
;MKRRVNIALALLAALAMVMTMSVAAFAGAITDNDAALKKALKNAGLKKSAVKYIDVEYDSEDGVYEVEFTKKSTGKKYDYEIAASTGTIVKKSVDYKYKRNTSHSKIGKKAARKKVAKFSGISYKIVSSGTCRYEYDDRHGTYEVKFTKGNRKYEYDVLAPTGKIIEYEWRVVNN
;
A
#
# COMPACT_ATOMS: atom_id res chain seq x y z
N MET A 1 -13.75 -2.26 54.68
CA MET A 1 -13.89 -3.41 53.73
C MET A 1 -14.18 -3.05 52.27
N LYS A 2 -14.23 -1.77 51.87
CA LYS A 2 -14.57 -1.36 50.45
C LYS A 2 -13.38 -1.16 49.49
N ARG A 3 -12.13 -1.16 49.96
CA ARG A 3 -10.94 -0.91 49.09
C ARG A 3 -10.35 -2.15 48.39
N ARG A 4 -10.66 -3.37 48.90
CA ARG A 4 -10.09 -4.60 48.35
C ARG A 4 -10.82 -5.16 47.10
N VAL A 5 -12.10 -4.79 46.93
CA VAL A 5 -12.92 -5.27 45.80
C VAL A 5 -12.54 -4.55 44.49
N ASN A 6 -12.10 -3.28 44.58
CA ASN A 6 -11.80 -2.50 43.39
C ASN A 6 -10.46 -2.90 42.71
N ILE A 7 -9.53 -3.47 43.49
CA ILE A 7 -8.23 -3.90 42.93
C ILE A 7 -8.37 -5.21 42.13
N ALA A 8 -9.23 -6.11 42.63
CA ALA A 8 -9.49 -7.38 41.92
C ALA A 8 -10.24 -7.17 40.60
N LEU A 9 -11.19 -6.22 40.53
CA LEU A 9 -11.88 -5.87 39.28
C LEU A 9 -10.96 -5.18 38.28
N ALA A 10 -10.05 -4.33 38.76
CA ALA A 10 -9.09 -3.64 37.88
C ALA A 10 -8.05 -4.61 37.28
N LEU A 11 -7.64 -5.62 38.05
CA LEU A 11 -6.72 -6.66 37.54
C LEU A 11 -7.40 -7.62 36.57
N LEU A 12 -8.69 -7.92 36.72
CA LEU A 12 -9.44 -8.72 35.75
C LEU A 12 -9.69 -7.96 34.46
N ALA A 13 -9.94 -6.65 34.52
CA ALA A 13 -10.10 -5.82 33.32
C ALA A 13 -8.76 -5.65 32.55
N ALA A 14 -7.63 -5.53 33.27
CA ALA A 14 -6.32 -5.45 32.65
C ALA A 14 -5.89 -6.79 32.01
N LEU A 15 -6.25 -7.92 32.59
CA LEU A 15 -5.98 -9.25 32.03
C LEU A 15 -6.84 -9.53 30.80
N ALA A 16 -8.08 -9.05 30.74
CA ALA A 16 -8.95 -9.16 29.58
C ALA A 16 -8.48 -8.31 28.40
N MET A 17 -7.86 -7.14 28.65
CA MET A 17 -7.28 -6.30 27.59
C MET A 17 -5.99 -6.89 26.96
N VAL A 18 -5.21 -7.66 27.71
CA VAL A 18 -4.00 -8.30 27.19
C VAL A 18 -4.34 -9.48 26.28
N MET A 19 -5.47 -10.16 26.50
CA MET A 19 -5.89 -11.28 25.63
C MET A 19 -6.53 -10.85 24.30
N THR A 20 -6.99 -9.60 24.16
CA THR A 20 -7.57 -9.13 22.90
C THR A 20 -6.55 -8.56 21.90
N MET A 21 -5.31 -8.32 22.30
CA MET A 21 -4.25 -7.85 21.39
C MET A 21 -3.52 -8.97 20.66
N SER A 22 -3.67 -10.23 21.03
CA SER A 22 -2.96 -11.36 20.42
C SER A 22 -3.71 -12.06 19.27
N VAL A 23 -4.95 -11.68 18.99
CA VAL A 23 -5.75 -12.31 17.91
C VAL A 23 -5.67 -11.58 16.56
N ALA A 24 -5.08 -10.38 16.53
CA ALA A 24 -4.94 -9.61 15.28
C ALA A 24 -3.69 -9.95 14.45
N ALA A 25 -2.83 -10.86 14.89
CA ALA A 25 -1.55 -11.15 14.26
C ALA A 25 -1.50 -12.44 13.42
N PHE A 26 -2.54 -13.24 13.41
CA PHE A 26 -2.65 -14.37 12.48
C PHE A 26 -3.59 -14.03 11.32
N ALA A 27 -3.13 -13.19 10.42
CA ALA A 27 -3.52 -13.35 9.04
C ALA A 27 -3.02 -14.76 8.71
N GLY A 28 -3.91 -15.75 8.54
CA GLY A 28 -3.50 -17.14 8.36
C GLY A 28 -2.53 -17.27 7.19
N ALA A 29 -1.61 -18.23 7.29
CA ALA A 29 -0.68 -18.53 6.21
C ALA A 29 -1.42 -18.65 4.87
N ILE A 30 -0.80 -18.19 3.81
CA ILE A 30 -1.28 -18.38 2.45
C ILE A 30 -0.66 -19.67 1.94
N THR A 31 -1.49 -20.63 1.56
CA THR A 31 -1.05 -21.99 1.21
C THR A 31 -1.12 -22.27 -0.28
N ASP A 32 -1.80 -21.42 -1.04
CA ASP A 32 -2.01 -21.61 -2.47
C ASP A 32 -2.30 -20.29 -3.21
N ASN A 33 -2.25 -20.34 -4.54
CA ASN A 33 -2.45 -19.22 -5.44
C ASN A 33 -3.86 -18.59 -5.33
N ASP A 34 -4.89 -19.40 -5.10
CA ASP A 34 -6.26 -18.88 -4.97
C ASP A 34 -6.44 -18.08 -3.68
N ALA A 35 -5.84 -18.52 -2.58
CA ALA A 35 -5.84 -17.78 -1.32
C ALA A 35 -5.10 -16.43 -1.45
N ALA A 36 -3.94 -16.42 -2.12
CA ALA A 36 -3.18 -15.21 -2.42
C ALA A 36 -4.00 -14.24 -3.27
N LEU A 37 -4.57 -14.70 -4.38
CA LEU A 37 -5.44 -13.91 -5.25
C LEU A 37 -6.63 -13.33 -4.49
N LYS A 38 -7.32 -14.13 -3.69
CA LYS A 38 -8.46 -13.69 -2.88
C LYS A 38 -8.06 -12.58 -1.91
N LYS A 39 -6.88 -12.69 -1.29
CA LYS A 39 -6.34 -11.67 -0.38
C LYS A 39 -6.06 -10.35 -1.11
N ALA A 40 -5.39 -10.41 -2.27
CA ALA A 40 -5.08 -9.25 -3.09
C ALA A 40 -6.35 -8.55 -3.60
N LEU A 41 -7.31 -9.32 -4.14
CA LEU A 41 -8.60 -8.81 -4.61
C LEU A 41 -9.40 -8.14 -3.49
N LYS A 42 -9.44 -8.75 -2.29
CA LYS A 42 -10.09 -8.16 -1.10
C LYS A 42 -9.45 -6.82 -0.73
N ASN A 43 -8.10 -6.74 -0.74
CA ASN A 43 -7.40 -5.48 -0.47
C ASN A 43 -7.66 -4.41 -1.54
N ALA A 44 -7.77 -4.81 -2.81
CA ALA A 44 -8.11 -3.91 -3.91
C ALA A 44 -9.59 -3.47 -3.93
N GLY A 45 -10.47 -4.13 -3.16
CA GLY A 45 -11.92 -3.92 -3.21
C GLY A 45 -12.54 -4.39 -4.54
N LEU A 46 -12.00 -5.48 -5.13
CA LEU A 46 -12.41 -5.99 -6.44
C LEU A 46 -12.90 -7.44 -6.34
N LYS A 47 -13.81 -7.80 -7.27
CA LYS A 47 -14.23 -9.19 -7.51
C LYS A 47 -13.38 -9.80 -8.63
N LYS A 48 -13.18 -11.14 -8.63
CA LYS A 48 -12.45 -11.86 -9.68
C LYS A 48 -13.02 -11.59 -11.08
N SER A 49 -14.34 -11.45 -11.19
CA SER A 49 -15.01 -11.10 -12.45
C SER A 49 -14.70 -9.70 -13.00
N ALA A 50 -14.24 -8.77 -12.16
CA ALA A 50 -13.92 -7.38 -12.53
C ALA A 50 -12.47 -7.21 -13.03
N VAL A 51 -11.65 -8.27 -12.97
CA VAL A 51 -10.24 -8.23 -13.36
C VAL A 51 -9.94 -9.18 -14.51
N LYS A 52 -8.79 -8.99 -15.16
CA LYS A 52 -8.21 -9.80 -16.23
C LYS A 52 -6.69 -9.82 -16.11
N TYR A 53 -6.01 -10.67 -16.90
CA TYR A 53 -4.56 -10.85 -16.86
C TYR A 53 -4.10 -11.13 -15.44
N ILE A 54 -4.73 -12.14 -14.84
CA ILE A 54 -4.40 -12.59 -13.50
C ILE A 54 -3.19 -13.50 -13.62
N ASP A 55 -2.15 -13.15 -12.86
CA ASP A 55 -0.97 -13.96 -12.65
C ASP A 55 -0.72 -14.12 -11.15
N VAL A 56 -0.34 -15.31 -10.71
CA VAL A 56 -0.05 -15.63 -9.32
C VAL A 56 1.06 -16.66 -9.27
N GLU A 57 2.20 -16.25 -8.74
CA GLU A 57 3.37 -17.09 -8.58
C GLU A 57 3.83 -17.13 -7.12
N TYR A 58 4.44 -18.24 -6.72
CA TYR A 58 5.10 -18.36 -5.43
C TYR A 58 6.59 -18.22 -5.60
N ASP A 59 7.14 -17.15 -5.06
CA ASP A 59 8.58 -16.96 -4.94
C ASP A 59 9.09 -17.63 -3.66
N SER A 60 9.80 -18.73 -3.84
CA SER A 60 10.36 -19.51 -2.74
C SER A 60 11.61 -18.89 -2.13
N GLU A 61 12.31 -18.00 -2.83
CA GLU A 61 13.50 -17.32 -2.32
C GLU A 61 13.11 -16.27 -1.28
N ASP A 62 12.08 -15.48 -1.59
CA ASP A 62 11.57 -14.43 -0.70
C ASP A 62 10.42 -14.93 0.21
N GLY A 63 9.86 -16.12 -0.06
CA GLY A 63 8.75 -16.71 0.70
C GLY A 63 7.45 -15.90 0.56
N VAL A 64 7.21 -15.33 -0.60
CA VAL A 64 6.05 -14.50 -0.91
C VAL A 64 5.25 -15.09 -2.08
N TYR A 65 3.96 -14.76 -2.12
CA TYR A 65 3.15 -14.88 -3.33
C TYR A 65 3.14 -13.54 -4.04
N GLU A 66 3.56 -13.52 -5.29
CA GLU A 66 3.36 -12.40 -6.20
C GLU A 66 2.01 -12.53 -6.88
N VAL A 67 1.23 -11.45 -6.88
CA VAL A 67 -0.13 -11.45 -7.45
C VAL A 67 -0.33 -10.23 -8.32
N GLU A 68 -0.45 -10.46 -9.62
CA GLU A 68 -0.72 -9.40 -10.58
C GLU A 68 -2.13 -9.53 -11.18
N PHE A 69 -2.78 -8.41 -11.44
CA PHE A 69 -4.02 -8.36 -12.22
C PHE A 69 -4.33 -6.95 -12.73
N THR A 70 -5.17 -6.90 -13.76
CA THR A 70 -5.63 -5.64 -14.35
C THR A 70 -7.13 -5.47 -14.17
N LYS A 71 -7.57 -4.32 -13.64
CA LYS A 71 -9.00 -3.98 -13.57
C LYS A 71 -9.58 -3.71 -14.96
N LYS A 72 -10.60 -4.47 -15.38
CA LYS A 72 -11.20 -4.40 -16.73
C LYS A 72 -11.72 -3.01 -17.09
N SER A 73 -12.43 -2.36 -16.16
CA SER A 73 -13.11 -1.08 -16.43
C SER A 73 -12.17 0.12 -16.59
N THR A 74 -10.96 0.07 -16.03
CA THR A 74 -10.05 1.23 -16.00
C THR A 74 -8.68 0.96 -16.59
N GLY A 75 -8.31 -0.31 -16.79
CA GLY A 75 -6.97 -0.71 -17.19
C GLY A 75 -5.90 -0.48 -16.12
N LYS A 76 -6.30 -0.21 -14.86
CA LYS A 76 -5.34 -0.14 -13.75
C LYS A 76 -4.70 -1.49 -13.53
N LYS A 77 -3.38 -1.53 -13.42
CA LYS A 77 -2.62 -2.71 -13.02
C LYS A 77 -2.40 -2.69 -11.51
N TYR A 78 -2.43 -3.85 -10.92
CA TYR A 78 -2.16 -4.08 -9.50
C TYR A 78 -1.12 -5.18 -9.38
N ASP A 79 -0.16 -4.97 -8.51
CA ASP A 79 0.88 -5.91 -8.15
C ASP A 79 1.00 -5.96 -6.63
N TYR A 80 1.04 -7.16 -6.07
CA TYR A 80 1.11 -7.43 -4.65
C TYR A 80 2.17 -8.48 -4.36
N GLU A 81 2.93 -8.29 -3.27
CA GLU A 81 3.67 -9.35 -2.61
C GLU A 81 3.02 -9.66 -1.27
N ILE A 82 2.76 -10.94 -1.02
CA ILE A 82 2.07 -11.42 0.17
C ILE A 82 2.93 -12.49 0.83
N ALA A 83 3.41 -12.21 2.05
CA ALA A 83 4.21 -13.19 2.81
C ALA A 83 3.41 -14.48 3.02
N ALA A 84 3.92 -15.61 2.53
CA ALA A 84 3.24 -16.90 2.60
C ALA A 84 3.00 -17.34 4.05
N SER A 85 3.99 -17.16 4.93
CA SER A 85 3.94 -17.58 6.34
C SER A 85 2.89 -16.85 7.19
N THR A 86 2.56 -15.59 6.84
CA THR A 86 1.68 -14.74 7.66
C THR A 86 0.45 -14.24 6.91
N GLY A 87 0.43 -14.35 5.58
CA GLY A 87 -0.57 -13.72 4.72
C GLY A 87 -0.54 -12.18 4.77
N THR A 88 0.54 -11.59 5.27
CA THR A 88 0.66 -10.12 5.32
C THR A 88 1.03 -9.60 3.94
N ILE A 89 0.32 -8.57 3.47
CA ILE A 89 0.75 -7.86 2.25
C ILE A 89 1.99 -7.05 2.60
N VAL A 90 3.11 -7.34 1.96
CA VAL A 90 4.41 -6.70 2.20
C VAL A 90 4.74 -5.66 1.14
N LYS A 91 4.17 -5.78 -0.06
CA LYS A 91 4.26 -4.78 -1.12
C LYS A 91 2.92 -4.62 -1.82
N LYS A 92 2.66 -3.44 -2.31
CA LYS A 92 1.56 -3.14 -3.22
C LYS A 92 1.98 -2.04 -4.18
N SER A 93 1.84 -2.30 -5.47
CA SER A 93 1.95 -1.30 -6.53
C SER A 93 0.62 -1.13 -7.27
N VAL A 94 0.35 0.07 -7.73
CA VAL A 94 -0.79 0.36 -8.60
C VAL A 94 -0.38 1.35 -9.68
N ASP A 95 -0.41 0.88 -10.93
CA ASP A 95 -0.18 1.68 -12.13
C ASP A 95 -1.52 2.11 -12.74
N TYR A 96 -1.66 3.40 -13.01
CA TYR A 96 -2.85 4.01 -13.59
C TYR A 96 -2.64 4.28 -15.07
N LYS A 97 -3.45 3.65 -15.91
CA LYS A 97 -3.44 4.01 -17.34
C LYS A 97 -3.71 5.51 -17.52
N TYR A 98 -2.80 6.21 -18.17
CA TYR A 98 -2.94 7.63 -18.48
C TYR A 98 -2.63 7.89 -19.98
N LYS A 99 -3.16 9.02 -20.48
CA LYS A 99 -2.80 9.47 -21.83
C LYS A 99 -1.45 10.19 -21.79
N ARG A 100 -0.62 9.93 -22.79
CA ARG A 100 0.63 10.68 -23.00
C ARG A 100 0.36 12.18 -22.93
N ASN A 101 1.18 12.89 -22.18
CA ASN A 101 1.11 14.34 -22.05
C ASN A 101 2.49 14.94 -22.32
N THR A 102 2.64 15.54 -23.48
CA THR A 102 3.90 16.17 -23.94
C THR A 102 4.08 17.59 -23.42
N SER A 103 3.16 18.10 -22.60
CA SER A 103 3.30 19.43 -22.00
C SER A 103 4.52 19.52 -21.08
N HIS A 104 5.34 20.53 -21.27
CA HIS A 104 6.49 20.84 -20.42
C HIS A 104 6.12 21.67 -19.18
N SER A 105 4.86 21.99 -18.97
CA SER A 105 4.42 22.71 -17.78
C SER A 105 4.62 21.86 -16.52
N LYS A 106 4.86 22.52 -15.39
CA LYS A 106 5.19 21.87 -14.11
C LYS A 106 4.43 22.52 -12.98
N ILE A 107 3.71 21.71 -12.19
CA ILE A 107 3.02 22.20 -10.98
C ILE A 107 3.99 22.56 -9.83
N GLY A 108 5.24 22.10 -9.90
CA GLY A 108 6.26 22.28 -8.87
C GLY A 108 6.21 21.25 -7.74
N LYS A 109 7.38 21.00 -7.15
CA LYS A 109 7.58 19.97 -6.10
C LYS A 109 6.62 20.09 -4.90
N LYS A 110 6.36 21.32 -4.44
CA LYS A 110 5.45 21.58 -3.31
C LYS A 110 4.01 21.17 -3.65
N ALA A 111 3.55 21.47 -4.85
CA ALA A 111 2.21 21.08 -5.30
C ALA A 111 2.11 19.57 -5.50
N ALA A 112 3.12 18.91 -6.08
CA ALA A 112 3.19 17.46 -6.21
C ALA A 112 3.05 16.77 -4.83
N ARG A 113 3.85 17.17 -3.83
CA ARG A 113 3.74 16.65 -2.46
C ARG A 113 2.35 16.86 -1.83
N LYS A 114 1.71 18.01 -2.07
CA LYS A 114 0.32 18.25 -1.61
C LYS A 114 -0.67 17.30 -2.27
N LYS A 115 -0.51 17.01 -3.56
CA LYS A 115 -1.34 16.03 -4.28
C LYS A 115 -1.18 14.63 -3.70
N VAL A 116 0.06 14.20 -3.42
CA VAL A 116 0.36 12.92 -2.76
C VAL A 116 -0.26 12.86 -1.37
N ALA A 117 -0.08 13.88 -0.54
CA ALA A 117 -0.66 13.94 0.80
C ALA A 117 -2.19 13.80 0.78
N LYS A 118 -2.86 14.52 -0.14
CA LYS A 118 -4.32 14.42 -0.33
C LYS A 118 -4.76 13.03 -0.79
N PHE A 119 -4.03 12.45 -1.74
CA PHE A 119 -4.35 11.14 -2.32
C PHE A 119 -4.17 10.00 -1.31
N SER A 120 -3.04 10.01 -0.59
CA SER A 120 -2.66 8.96 0.36
C SER A 120 -3.37 9.06 1.72
N GLY A 121 -3.95 10.21 2.07
CA GLY A 121 -4.43 10.50 3.42
C GLY A 121 -3.30 10.66 4.47
N ILE A 122 -2.03 10.76 4.02
CA ILE A 122 -0.88 10.95 4.89
C ILE A 122 -0.61 12.44 5.05
N SER A 123 -0.29 12.89 6.28
CA SER A 123 -0.06 14.31 6.55
C SER A 123 1.05 14.88 5.66
N TYR A 124 0.86 16.12 5.20
CA TYR A 124 1.87 16.82 4.38
C TYR A 124 3.25 16.89 5.06
N LYS A 125 3.29 17.01 6.39
CA LYS A 125 4.54 17.01 7.16
C LYS A 125 5.36 15.75 6.88
N ILE A 126 4.73 14.56 6.89
CA ILE A 126 5.41 13.29 6.62
C ILE A 126 5.82 13.21 5.14
N VAL A 127 4.92 13.54 4.21
CA VAL A 127 5.23 13.51 2.77
C VAL A 127 6.35 14.48 2.42
N SER A 128 6.41 15.64 3.07
CA SER A 128 7.42 16.66 2.80
C SER A 128 8.80 16.37 3.39
N SER A 129 8.89 15.47 4.39
CA SER A 129 10.18 15.04 4.95
C SER A 129 10.97 14.10 4.03
N GLY A 130 10.29 13.54 3.02
CA GLY A 130 10.91 12.69 2.01
C GLY A 130 11.48 13.46 0.82
N THR A 131 11.89 12.70 -0.19
CA THR A 131 12.42 13.26 -1.44
C THR A 131 11.31 13.62 -2.43
N CYS A 132 11.58 14.55 -3.33
CA CYS A 132 10.74 14.82 -4.49
C CYS A 132 11.66 15.23 -5.66
N ARG A 133 11.79 14.35 -6.64
CA ARG A 133 12.60 14.59 -7.85
C ARG A 133 11.68 14.87 -9.02
N TYR A 134 12.16 15.65 -9.97
CA TYR A 134 11.53 15.80 -11.27
C TYR A 134 12.33 15.02 -12.28
N GLU A 135 11.66 14.18 -13.03
CA GLU A 135 12.23 13.40 -14.11
C GLU A 135 11.42 13.63 -15.37
N TYR A 136 12.07 13.53 -16.51
CA TYR A 136 11.45 13.65 -17.83
C TYR A 136 11.94 12.50 -18.70
N ASP A 137 11.02 11.70 -19.17
CA ASP A 137 11.28 10.71 -20.20
C ASP A 137 10.69 11.17 -21.54
N ASP A 138 10.87 10.39 -22.61
CA ASP A 138 10.41 10.69 -23.96
C ASP A 138 8.87 10.87 -24.06
N ARG A 139 8.15 10.58 -22.99
CA ARG A 139 6.70 10.54 -22.98
C ARG A 139 6.06 11.61 -22.12
N HIS A 140 6.68 11.97 -20.99
CA HIS A 140 6.09 12.90 -20.01
C HIS A 140 7.09 13.29 -18.92
N GLY A 141 6.81 14.41 -18.25
CA GLY A 141 7.51 14.78 -17.02
C GLY A 141 6.75 14.32 -15.78
N THR A 142 7.45 13.76 -14.83
CA THR A 142 6.90 13.30 -13.54
C THR A 142 7.63 13.92 -12.36
N TYR A 143 6.93 13.97 -11.23
CA TYR A 143 7.55 14.12 -9.92
C TYR A 143 7.47 12.79 -9.20
N GLU A 144 8.62 12.17 -8.97
CA GLU A 144 8.76 11.04 -8.06
C GLU A 144 8.81 11.55 -6.62
N VAL A 145 7.86 11.12 -5.79
CA VAL A 145 7.76 11.52 -4.38
C VAL A 145 7.94 10.28 -3.50
N LYS A 146 9.05 10.20 -2.76
CA LYS A 146 9.38 9.09 -1.87
C LYS A 146 9.42 9.55 -0.42
N PHE A 147 8.83 8.78 0.48
CA PHE A 147 8.88 9.03 1.93
C PHE A 147 8.64 7.74 2.72
N THR A 148 8.91 7.81 4.03
CA THR A 148 8.68 6.69 4.96
C THR A 148 7.65 7.09 6.01
N LYS A 149 6.76 6.14 6.37
CA LYS A 149 5.84 6.29 7.51
C LYS A 149 5.76 4.95 8.24
N GLY A 150 6.21 4.93 9.51
CA GLY A 150 6.36 3.67 10.26
C GLY A 150 7.36 2.76 9.56
N ASN A 151 7.01 1.50 9.42
CA ASN A 151 7.82 0.49 8.74
C ASN A 151 7.55 0.39 7.22
N ARG A 152 6.97 1.42 6.58
CA ARG A 152 6.69 1.40 5.14
C ARG A 152 7.40 2.52 4.41
N LYS A 153 8.00 2.17 3.28
CA LYS A 153 8.44 3.14 2.25
C LYS A 153 7.31 3.30 1.25
N TYR A 154 7.11 4.54 0.82
CA TYR A 154 6.10 4.94 -0.17
C TYR A 154 6.78 5.64 -1.33
N GLU A 155 6.33 5.36 -2.54
CA GLU A 155 6.73 6.00 -3.77
C GLU A 155 5.49 6.36 -4.58
N TYR A 156 5.48 7.57 -5.16
CA TYR A 156 4.38 8.08 -5.97
C TYR A 156 4.92 8.79 -7.19
N ASP A 157 4.41 8.43 -8.35
CA ASP A 157 4.63 9.18 -9.58
C ASP A 157 3.47 10.12 -9.86
N VAL A 158 3.81 11.39 -9.97
CA VAL A 158 2.87 12.50 -10.16
C VAL A 158 3.14 13.15 -11.49
N LEU A 159 2.19 13.10 -12.42
CA LEU A 159 2.32 13.73 -13.74
C LEU A 159 2.52 15.24 -13.58
N ALA A 160 3.66 15.76 -14.02
CA ALA A 160 4.09 17.12 -13.74
C ALA A 160 3.16 18.22 -14.25
N PRO A 161 2.53 18.11 -15.46
CA PRO A 161 1.62 19.14 -15.95
C PRO A 161 0.30 19.23 -15.18
N THR A 162 -0.19 18.14 -14.59
CA THR A 162 -1.56 18.07 -14.06
C THR A 162 -1.63 17.75 -12.57
N GLY A 163 -0.57 17.17 -12.01
CA GLY A 163 -0.58 16.64 -10.66
C GLY A 163 -1.40 15.37 -10.47
N LYS A 164 -1.73 14.67 -11.57
CA LYS A 164 -2.39 13.37 -11.49
C LYS A 164 -1.41 12.32 -11.00
N ILE A 165 -1.81 11.51 -10.02
CA ILE A 165 -1.07 10.31 -9.63
C ILE A 165 -1.23 9.29 -10.75
N ILE A 166 -0.12 8.81 -11.30
CA ILE A 166 -0.08 7.83 -12.39
C ILE A 166 0.41 6.48 -11.92
N GLU A 167 1.21 6.46 -10.86
CA GLU A 167 1.65 5.25 -10.19
C GLU A 167 1.81 5.49 -8.69
N TYR A 168 1.65 4.45 -7.89
CA TYR A 168 2.12 4.44 -6.51
C TYR A 168 2.51 3.03 -6.08
N GLU A 169 3.52 2.98 -5.23
CA GLU A 169 3.96 1.77 -4.54
C GLU A 169 4.11 2.04 -3.03
N TRP A 170 3.90 1.02 -2.24
CA TRP A 170 4.46 0.94 -0.89
C TRP A 170 4.96 -0.47 -0.61
N ARG A 171 6.02 -0.54 0.17
CA ARG A 171 6.59 -1.81 0.66
C ARG A 171 6.96 -1.71 2.13
N VAL A 172 6.85 -2.84 2.83
CA VAL A 172 7.36 -2.98 4.20
C VAL A 172 8.89 -3.00 4.15
N VAL A 173 9.52 -2.30 5.08
CA VAL A 173 10.97 -2.40 5.30
C VAL A 173 11.19 -3.09 6.62
N ASN A 174 11.91 -4.21 6.57
CA ASN A 174 12.42 -4.87 7.77
C ASN A 174 13.59 -4.01 8.30
N ASN A 175 13.51 -3.61 9.55
CA ASN A 175 14.62 -2.97 10.24
C ASN A 175 15.58 -4.04 10.72
#